data_703ad82a0c7ae163631007794fb5b90f
#
_entry.id   703ad82a0c7ae163631007794fb5b90f
#
_cell.length_a   1.000
_cell.length_b   1.000
_cell.length_c   1.000
_cell.angle_alpha   90.00
_cell.angle_beta   90.00
_cell.angle_gamma   90.00
#
_symmetry.space_group_name_H-M   'P 1'
#
loop_
_entity.id
_entity.type
_entity.pdbx_description
1 polymer ?
#
loop_
_entity_poly.entity_id
_entity_poly.type
_entity_poly.pdbx_seq_one_letter_code
_entity_poly.pdbx_strand_id
1 'polypeptide(L)'
;MRWPQPLPRFLGPLVCLLSLTWAAPLLAALPAALPPLVQPASNEHHVGKVIWLELVTPNLAAAKQFYGGLFGWTFQDIHTPSTSYALALLDGRPVCGLYQHVIPPGEHRQPAWLTFIAVRDADATQQLILQQRGQMLAAPHTYPQRGRQGVFSDPQGAVFAILASSSGDPADLLAAPGEWIWSSLIAHEPDTDAAFYQSVFGYEVFDSTQESESTEHLILATDDYARASVNALPDDSARRHAHWLNFARVTDTEQMTARVQQLGGQVLVEPRVDRHGGKVAVVADFSGAPFGLLEWVEGQSKEAMQ
;
A
#
# COMPACT_ATOMS: atom_id res chain seq x y z
N MET A 1 11.89 69.64 3.53
CA MET A 1 11.68 68.59 4.53
C MET A 1 10.38 67.87 4.22
N ARG A 2 10.47 66.66 3.69
CA ARG A 2 9.34 65.76 3.45
C ARG A 2 9.65 64.44 4.12
N TRP A 3 8.78 63.97 5.01
CA TRP A 3 8.86 62.70 5.73
C TRP A 3 8.48 61.57 4.80
N PRO A 4 9.14 60.40 4.83
CA PRO A 4 8.73 59.26 4.08
C PRO A 4 7.55 58.56 4.73
N GLN A 5 6.59 58.16 3.89
CA GLN A 5 5.40 57.36 4.26
C GLN A 5 5.80 55.91 4.64
N PRO A 6 5.09 55.27 5.56
CA PRO A 6 5.36 53.87 5.91
C PRO A 6 4.85 52.89 4.83
N LEU A 7 5.67 51.91 4.51
CA LEU A 7 5.37 50.81 3.58
C LEU A 7 4.21 49.93 4.11
N PRO A 8 3.38 49.37 3.22
CA PRO A 8 2.29 48.47 3.61
C PRO A 8 2.84 47.14 4.14
N ARG A 9 2.27 46.70 5.23
CA ARG A 9 2.48 45.37 5.81
C ARG A 9 1.96 44.33 4.81
N PHE A 10 2.85 43.55 4.26
CA PHE A 10 2.49 42.32 3.53
C PHE A 10 1.90 41.32 4.56
N LEU A 11 0.62 41.06 4.43
CA LEU A 11 -0.04 39.88 4.98
C LEU A 11 0.56 38.67 4.26
N GLY A 12 1.31 37.89 5.00
CA GLY A 12 1.83 36.62 4.52
C GLY A 12 0.67 35.68 4.11
N PRO A 13 0.91 34.79 3.14
CA PRO A 13 -0.12 33.85 2.73
C PRO A 13 -0.47 32.94 3.91
N LEU A 14 -1.74 32.90 4.24
CA LEU A 14 -2.37 31.93 5.11
C LEU A 14 -2.15 30.56 4.42
N VAL A 15 -1.17 29.80 4.88
CA VAL A 15 -1.00 28.40 4.48
C VAL A 15 -2.22 27.68 5.05
N CYS A 16 -3.23 27.48 4.23
CA CYS A 16 -4.27 26.50 4.48
C CYS A 16 -3.60 25.13 4.56
N LEU A 17 -3.30 24.69 5.76
CA LEU A 17 -3.13 23.30 6.11
C LEU A 17 -4.44 22.58 5.77
N LEU A 18 -4.57 22.14 4.53
CA LEU A 18 -5.57 21.13 4.13
C LEU A 18 -5.19 19.83 4.83
N SER A 19 -5.67 19.72 6.07
CA SER A 19 -5.59 18.52 6.88
C SER A 19 -6.17 17.35 6.10
N LEU A 20 -5.34 16.33 5.89
CA LEU A 20 -5.72 15.01 5.38
C LEU A 20 -6.75 14.35 6.32
N THR A 21 -8.02 14.56 6.09
CA THR A 21 -9.11 13.86 6.80
C THR A 21 -9.53 12.59 6.05
N TRP A 22 -8.55 11.80 5.63
CA TRP A 22 -8.74 10.74 4.63
C TRP A 22 -9.37 9.46 5.15
N ALA A 23 -8.99 9.03 6.32
CA ALA A 23 -9.19 7.65 6.70
C ALA A 23 -10.24 7.45 7.80
N ALA A 24 -10.61 8.48 8.53
CA ALA A 24 -11.64 8.34 9.55
C ALA A 24 -12.99 7.83 8.99
N PRO A 25 -13.50 8.33 7.85
CA PRO A 25 -14.69 7.76 7.24
C PRO A 25 -14.46 6.41 6.57
N LEU A 26 -13.20 6.08 6.19
CA LEU A 26 -12.87 4.83 5.50
C LEU A 26 -13.05 3.62 6.41
N LEU A 27 -12.45 3.61 7.60
CA LEU A 27 -12.57 2.49 8.54
C LEU A 27 -13.94 2.44 9.22
N ALA A 28 -14.53 3.59 9.52
CA ALA A 28 -15.89 3.64 10.13
C ALA A 28 -16.98 3.09 9.21
N ALA A 29 -16.72 3.00 7.90
CA ALA A 29 -17.65 2.50 6.91
C ALA A 29 -17.41 1.04 6.50
N LEU A 30 -16.33 0.39 6.97
CA LEU A 30 -16.10 -1.04 6.68
C LEU A 30 -17.18 -1.93 7.34
N PRO A 31 -17.49 -3.08 6.72
CA PRO A 31 -18.46 -4.02 7.30
C PRO A 31 -18.03 -4.45 8.71
N ALA A 32 -18.95 -4.47 9.66
CA ALA A 32 -18.68 -4.93 11.02
C ALA A 32 -18.20 -6.41 11.07
N ALA A 33 -18.49 -7.19 10.04
CA ALA A 33 -18.15 -8.61 9.92
C ALA A 33 -17.12 -8.84 8.80
N LEU A 34 -15.92 -8.27 8.91
CA LEU A 34 -14.81 -8.65 8.04
C LEU A 34 -14.36 -10.08 8.38
N PRO A 35 -14.11 -10.96 7.38
CA PRO A 35 -13.65 -12.32 7.64
C PRO A 35 -12.24 -12.34 8.24
N PRO A 36 -11.82 -13.44 8.91
CA PRO A 36 -10.45 -13.61 9.37
C PRO A 36 -9.47 -13.61 8.20
N LEU A 37 -8.19 -13.26 8.45
CA LEU A 37 -7.15 -13.35 7.42
C LEU A 37 -6.77 -14.79 7.09
N VAL A 38 -6.71 -15.62 8.12
CA VAL A 38 -6.26 -17.01 8.03
C VAL A 38 -7.35 -17.93 8.59
N GLN A 39 -7.63 -19.02 7.86
CA GLN A 39 -8.63 -19.99 8.27
C GLN A 39 -8.17 -21.42 7.89
N PRO A 40 -7.98 -22.35 8.87
CA PRO A 40 -8.13 -22.13 10.32
C PRO A 40 -7.12 -21.13 10.89
N ALA A 41 -7.42 -20.52 12.05
CA ALA A 41 -6.50 -19.58 12.69
C ALA A 41 -5.14 -20.25 13.00
N SER A 42 -4.04 -19.61 12.62
CA SER A 42 -2.66 -20.10 12.86
C SER A 42 -2.10 -19.62 14.19
N ASN A 43 -2.52 -18.44 14.67
CA ASN A 43 -1.92 -17.68 15.77
C ASN A 43 -0.44 -17.32 15.55
N GLU A 44 0.06 -17.41 14.32
CA GLU A 44 1.38 -16.92 13.93
C GLU A 44 1.31 -15.40 13.70
N HIS A 45 2.39 -14.69 14.04
CA HIS A 45 2.48 -13.25 13.87
C HIS A 45 3.83 -12.85 13.29
N HIS A 46 3.78 -12.16 12.16
CA HIS A 46 4.96 -11.70 11.40
C HIS A 46 4.99 -10.18 11.38
N VAL A 47 5.47 -9.56 12.47
CA VAL A 47 5.53 -8.09 12.58
C VAL A 47 6.28 -7.48 11.40
N GLY A 48 5.72 -6.42 10.82
CA GLY A 48 6.31 -5.75 9.66
C GLY A 48 5.94 -6.39 8.30
N LYS A 49 5.37 -7.58 8.27
CA LYS A 49 4.88 -8.18 7.02
C LYS A 49 3.67 -7.42 6.48
N VAL A 50 3.61 -7.22 5.16
CA VAL A 50 2.37 -6.81 4.50
C VAL A 50 1.45 -8.02 4.44
N ILE A 51 0.35 -7.98 5.19
CA ILE A 51 -0.55 -9.12 5.39
C ILE A 51 -1.91 -8.97 4.72
N TRP A 52 -2.25 -7.78 4.25
CA TRP A 52 -3.48 -7.51 3.55
C TRP A 52 -3.39 -6.27 2.68
N LEU A 53 -4.18 -6.23 1.62
CA LEU A 53 -4.36 -5.06 0.77
C LEU A 53 -5.86 -4.76 0.62
N GLU A 54 -6.22 -3.48 0.56
CA GLU A 54 -7.58 -3.05 0.21
C GLU A 54 -7.57 -2.02 -0.92
N LEU A 55 -8.32 -2.31 -1.98
CA LEU A 55 -8.58 -1.32 -3.02
C LEU A 55 -9.71 -0.40 -2.56
N VAL A 56 -9.42 0.90 -2.52
CA VAL A 56 -10.43 1.94 -2.40
C VAL A 56 -10.80 2.42 -3.79
N THR A 57 -12.02 2.13 -4.23
CA THR A 57 -12.47 2.38 -5.60
C THR A 57 -13.82 3.11 -5.64
N PRO A 58 -14.05 4.01 -6.60
CA PRO A 58 -15.36 4.65 -6.76
C PRO A 58 -16.41 3.71 -7.36
N ASN A 59 -16.00 2.60 -7.97
CA ASN A 59 -16.91 1.69 -8.67
C ASN A 59 -16.51 0.22 -8.46
N LEU A 60 -17.14 -0.41 -7.46
CA LEU A 60 -16.85 -1.80 -7.09
C LEU A 60 -17.18 -2.80 -8.22
N ALA A 61 -18.26 -2.56 -8.99
CA ALA A 61 -18.64 -3.45 -10.07
C ALA A 61 -17.60 -3.44 -11.20
N ALA A 62 -17.11 -2.26 -11.60
CA ALA A 62 -16.05 -2.13 -12.59
C ALA A 62 -14.71 -2.70 -12.07
N ALA A 63 -14.39 -2.52 -10.79
CA ALA A 63 -13.20 -3.13 -10.19
C ALA A 63 -13.26 -4.66 -10.24
N LYS A 64 -14.39 -5.27 -9.92
CA LYS A 64 -14.56 -6.73 -10.03
C LYS A 64 -14.40 -7.22 -11.47
N GLN A 65 -14.91 -6.49 -12.46
CA GLN A 65 -14.72 -6.84 -13.87
C GLN A 65 -13.25 -6.74 -14.29
N PHE A 66 -12.56 -5.67 -13.87
CA PHE A 66 -11.17 -5.43 -14.20
C PHE A 66 -10.25 -6.51 -13.60
N TYR A 67 -10.28 -6.66 -12.28
CA TYR A 67 -9.37 -7.60 -11.59
C TYR A 67 -9.75 -9.07 -11.83
N GLY A 68 -11.04 -9.38 -11.99
CA GLY A 68 -11.50 -10.69 -12.42
C GLY A 68 -11.03 -11.05 -13.83
N GLY A 69 -11.08 -10.08 -14.75
CA GLY A 69 -10.58 -10.25 -16.13
C GLY A 69 -9.05 -10.28 -16.22
N LEU A 70 -8.33 -9.66 -15.27
CA LEU A 70 -6.87 -9.57 -15.24
C LEU A 70 -6.24 -10.80 -14.58
N PHE A 71 -6.66 -11.12 -13.35
CA PHE A 71 -6.04 -12.16 -12.51
C PHE A 71 -6.90 -13.42 -12.35
N GLY A 72 -8.11 -13.44 -12.89
CA GLY A 72 -9.03 -14.56 -12.69
C GLY A 72 -9.69 -14.58 -11.30
N TRP A 73 -9.63 -13.46 -10.56
CA TRP A 73 -10.24 -13.40 -9.23
C TRP A 73 -11.76 -13.57 -9.30
N THR A 74 -12.29 -14.29 -8.32
CA THR A 74 -13.72 -14.35 -8.01
C THR A 74 -14.02 -13.47 -6.81
N PHE A 75 -15.29 -13.14 -6.57
CA PHE A 75 -15.64 -12.14 -5.55
C PHE A 75 -16.79 -12.62 -4.67
N GLN A 76 -16.63 -12.41 -3.37
CA GLN A 76 -17.68 -12.59 -2.37
C GLN A 76 -18.10 -11.20 -1.87
N ASP A 77 -19.33 -10.81 -2.17
CA ASP A 77 -19.87 -9.53 -1.72
C ASP A 77 -20.27 -9.56 -0.25
N ILE A 78 -19.90 -8.51 0.47
CA ILE A 78 -20.28 -8.26 1.85
C ILE A 78 -21.06 -6.95 1.86
N HIS A 79 -22.39 -7.05 1.88
CA HIS A 79 -23.26 -5.88 1.86
C HIS A 79 -23.74 -5.51 3.27
N THR A 80 -23.64 -4.22 3.58
CA THR A 80 -24.32 -3.60 4.70
C THR A 80 -25.12 -2.40 4.20
N PRO A 81 -26.08 -1.87 4.96
CA PRO A 81 -26.85 -0.70 4.52
C PRO A 81 -25.99 0.53 4.18
N SER A 82 -24.78 0.62 4.72
CA SER A 82 -23.87 1.77 4.56
C SER A 82 -22.61 1.48 3.74
N THR A 83 -22.38 0.21 3.32
CA THR A 83 -21.08 -0.18 2.76
C THR A 83 -21.23 -1.23 1.67
N SER A 84 -20.57 -1.01 0.55
CA SER A 84 -20.32 -2.02 -0.48
C SER A 84 -18.85 -2.45 -0.41
N TYR A 85 -18.65 -3.71 -0.04
CA TYR A 85 -17.33 -4.34 0.08
C TYR A 85 -17.35 -5.69 -0.63
N ALA A 86 -16.27 -6.07 -1.27
CA ALA A 86 -16.09 -7.40 -1.83
C ALA A 86 -14.77 -7.98 -1.38
N LEU A 87 -14.78 -9.26 -1.04
CA LEU A 87 -13.58 -10.05 -0.83
C LEU A 87 -13.18 -10.65 -2.19
N ALA A 88 -11.96 -10.37 -2.65
CA ALA A 88 -11.40 -11.03 -3.82
C ALA A 88 -10.77 -12.36 -3.43
N LEU A 89 -11.03 -13.37 -4.24
CA LEU A 89 -10.58 -14.75 -4.01
C LEU A 89 -9.84 -15.27 -5.24
N LEU A 90 -8.71 -15.91 -5.04
CA LEU A 90 -8.01 -16.71 -6.04
C LEU A 90 -8.05 -18.18 -5.61
N ASP A 91 -8.64 -19.05 -6.41
CA ASP A 91 -8.85 -20.47 -6.09
C ASP A 91 -9.54 -20.67 -4.72
N GLY A 92 -10.51 -19.81 -4.40
CA GLY A 92 -11.25 -19.83 -3.15
C GLY A 92 -10.51 -19.26 -1.94
N ARG A 93 -9.26 -18.81 -2.07
CA ARG A 93 -8.46 -18.20 -1.00
C ARG A 93 -8.55 -16.66 -1.08
N PRO A 94 -8.79 -15.95 0.03
CA PRO A 94 -8.81 -14.49 0.05
C PRO A 94 -7.45 -13.91 -0.32
N VAL A 95 -7.43 -12.94 -1.25
CA VAL A 95 -6.21 -12.25 -1.70
C VAL A 95 -6.20 -10.76 -1.38
N CYS A 96 -7.37 -10.11 -1.32
CA CYS A 96 -7.50 -8.70 -0.94
C CYS A 96 -8.97 -8.32 -0.71
N GLY A 97 -9.18 -7.10 -0.20
CA GLY A 97 -10.49 -6.46 -0.11
C GLY A 97 -10.68 -5.40 -1.18
N LEU A 98 -11.92 -5.19 -1.60
CA LEU A 98 -12.33 -4.08 -2.46
C LEU A 98 -13.42 -3.30 -1.74
N TYR A 99 -13.16 -2.03 -1.45
CA TYR A 99 -14.08 -1.14 -0.76
C TYR A 99 -14.57 -0.03 -1.68
N GLN A 100 -15.88 0.10 -1.83
CA GLN A 100 -16.44 1.19 -2.62
C GLN A 100 -16.52 2.45 -1.77
N HIS A 101 -15.79 3.47 -2.20
CA HIS A 101 -15.87 4.81 -1.64
C HIS A 101 -16.18 5.81 -2.75
N VAL A 102 -17.37 6.41 -2.67
CA VAL A 102 -17.78 7.45 -3.63
C VAL A 102 -17.06 8.75 -3.23
N ILE A 103 -16.22 9.24 -4.13
CA ILE A 103 -15.50 10.50 -3.93
C ILE A 103 -16.46 11.65 -4.23
N PRO A 104 -16.75 12.56 -3.26
CA PRO A 104 -17.61 13.70 -3.51
C PRO A 104 -17.04 14.63 -4.60
N PRO A 105 -17.89 15.28 -5.40
CA PRO A 105 -17.44 16.25 -6.39
C PRO A 105 -16.59 17.36 -5.75
N GLY A 106 -15.42 17.64 -6.34
CA GLY A 106 -14.49 18.65 -5.85
C GLY A 106 -13.43 18.14 -4.85
N GLU A 107 -13.49 16.88 -4.43
CA GLU A 107 -12.40 16.26 -3.70
C GLU A 107 -11.38 15.66 -4.68
N HIS A 108 -10.09 15.94 -4.45
CA HIS A 108 -8.98 15.42 -5.27
C HIS A 108 -8.43 14.09 -4.76
N ARG A 109 -9.30 13.23 -4.23
CA ARG A 109 -8.92 11.88 -3.81
C ARG A 109 -8.73 10.99 -5.03
N GLN A 110 -7.69 10.18 -5.02
CA GLN A 110 -7.47 9.20 -6.08
C GLN A 110 -7.73 7.79 -5.53
N PRO A 111 -8.31 6.91 -6.36
CA PRO A 111 -8.36 5.49 -6.04
C PRO A 111 -6.96 4.95 -5.73
N ALA A 112 -6.85 4.07 -4.75
CA ALA A 112 -5.55 3.57 -4.30
C ALA A 112 -5.67 2.20 -3.62
N TRP A 113 -4.55 1.49 -3.61
CA TRP A 113 -4.36 0.32 -2.78
C TRP A 113 -3.82 0.73 -1.41
N LEU A 114 -4.54 0.36 -0.36
CA LEU A 114 -4.12 0.55 1.03
C LEU A 114 -3.37 -0.69 1.50
N THR A 115 -2.13 -0.49 1.95
CA THR A 115 -1.22 -1.54 2.43
C THR A 115 -1.39 -1.74 3.93
N PHE A 116 -1.67 -2.97 4.37
CA PHE A 116 -1.80 -3.33 5.79
C PHE A 116 -0.57 -4.06 6.29
N ILE A 117 0.10 -3.48 7.27
CA ILE A 117 1.32 -4.00 7.89
C ILE A 117 0.94 -4.68 9.21
N ALA A 118 1.45 -5.90 9.43
CA ALA A 118 1.21 -6.68 10.63
C ALA A 118 1.86 -6.04 11.86
N VAL A 119 1.11 -6.01 12.94
CA VAL A 119 1.59 -5.58 14.27
C VAL A 119 1.05 -6.50 15.35
N ARG A 120 1.75 -6.58 16.49
CA ARG A 120 1.24 -7.34 17.65
C ARG A 120 0.16 -6.60 18.42
N ASP A 121 0.29 -5.28 18.51
CA ASP A 121 -0.61 -4.40 19.25
C ASP A 121 -0.81 -3.09 18.49
N ALA A 122 -2.02 -2.87 18.00
CA ALA A 122 -2.34 -1.70 17.19
C ALA A 122 -2.34 -0.40 18.00
N ASP A 123 -2.67 -0.44 19.30
CA ASP A 123 -2.67 0.76 20.16
C ASP A 123 -1.24 1.17 20.54
N ALA A 124 -0.40 0.20 20.89
CA ALA A 124 1.03 0.45 21.15
C ALA A 124 1.73 0.98 19.90
N THR A 125 1.47 0.37 18.73
CA THR A 125 2.06 0.83 17.46
C THR A 125 1.56 2.22 17.07
N GLN A 126 0.27 2.55 17.30
CA GLN A 126 -0.22 3.93 17.13
C GLN A 126 0.62 4.93 17.91
N GLN A 127 0.96 4.64 19.18
CA GLN A 127 1.77 5.55 19.99
C GLN A 127 3.18 5.75 19.38
N LEU A 128 3.81 4.67 18.88
CA LEU A 128 5.10 4.76 18.21
C LEU A 128 5.01 5.61 16.94
N ILE A 129 4.00 5.38 16.09
CA ILE A 129 3.78 6.16 14.88
C ILE A 129 3.69 7.66 15.20
N LEU A 130 2.89 8.04 16.19
CA LEU A 130 2.71 9.44 16.59
C LEU A 130 4.00 10.03 17.19
N GLN A 131 4.76 9.27 17.99
CA GLN A 131 6.06 9.68 18.50
C GLN A 131 7.08 9.93 17.40
N GLN A 132 7.03 9.14 16.32
CA GLN A 132 7.89 9.27 15.14
C GLN A 132 7.34 10.29 14.11
N ARG A 133 6.41 11.15 14.50
CA ARG A 133 5.81 12.22 13.67
C ARG A 133 4.92 11.72 12.53
N GLY A 134 4.53 10.48 12.51
CA GLY A 134 3.45 10.00 11.65
C GLY A 134 2.10 10.60 12.08
N GLN A 135 1.10 10.51 11.23
CA GLN A 135 -0.23 11.06 11.50
C GLN A 135 -1.27 9.94 11.58
N MET A 136 -2.21 10.07 12.50
CA MET A 136 -3.37 9.18 12.58
C MET A 136 -4.47 9.70 11.67
N LEU A 137 -4.82 8.91 10.66
CA LEU A 137 -5.90 9.21 9.72
C LEU A 137 -7.21 8.54 10.14
N ALA A 138 -7.12 7.31 10.69
CA ALA A 138 -8.24 6.66 11.37
C ALA A 138 -7.74 5.88 12.59
N ALA A 139 -8.38 6.11 13.73
CA ALA A 139 -8.02 5.46 14.98
C ALA A 139 -8.23 3.92 14.89
N PRO A 140 -7.42 3.13 15.60
CA PRO A 140 -7.60 1.68 15.66
C PRO A 140 -9.01 1.29 16.10
N HIS A 141 -9.67 0.47 15.27
CA HIS A 141 -10.98 -0.10 15.50
C HIS A 141 -10.92 -1.63 15.45
N THR A 142 -11.71 -2.29 16.30
CA THR A 142 -11.74 -3.75 16.38
C THR A 142 -12.86 -4.31 15.52
N TYR A 143 -12.49 -5.21 14.61
CA TYR A 143 -13.39 -6.04 13.81
C TYR A 143 -13.29 -7.47 14.36
N PRO A 144 -14.35 -8.06 14.93
CA PRO A 144 -14.26 -9.26 15.78
C PRO A 144 -13.52 -10.46 15.18
N GLN A 145 -13.65 -10.68 13.87
CA GLN A 145 -12.99 -11.80 13.18
C GLN A 145 -11.68 -11.40 12.48
N ARG A 146 -11.52 -10.11 12.15
CA ARG A 146 -10.35 -9.60 11.44
C ARG A 146 -9.21 -9.21 12.38
N GLY A 147 -9.53 -8.58 13.48
CA GLY A 147 -8.57 -8.01 14.40
C GLY A 147 -8.73 -6.51 14.60
N ARG A 148 -7.70 -5.86 15.15
CA ARG A 148 -7.68 -4.42 15.43
C ARG A 148 -6.80 -3.70 14.42
N GLN A 149 -7.38 -2.75 13.69
CA GLN A 149 -6.70 -2.04 12.59
C GLN A 149 -6.95 -0.55 12.63
N GLY A 150 -5.95 0.24 12.19
CA GLY A 150 -5.99 1.69 12.07
C GLY A 150 -5.26 2.15 10.82
N VAL A 151 -5.51 3.39 10.36
CA VAL A 151 -4.86 3.98 9.19
C VAL A 151 -4.06 5.21 9.58
N PHE A 152 -2.88 5.31 9.02
CA PHE A 152 -1.88 6.31 9.35
C PHE A 152 -1.19 6.83 8.09
N SER A 153 -0.44 7.90 8.21
CA SER A 153 0.59 8.26 7.25
C SER A 153 1.94 8.39 7.96
N ASP A 154 2.99 8.12 7.22
CA ASP A 154 4.35 8.47 7.63
C ASP A 154 4.59 9.99 7.55
N PRO A 155 5.78 10.49 7.98
CA PRO A 155 6.09 11.93 7.92
C PRO A 155 6.14 12.53 6.52
N GLN A 156 6.36 11.72 5.46
CA GLN A 156 6.39 12.16 4.07
C GLN A 156 5.04 12.01 3.35
N GLY A 157 4.02 11.49 4.07
CA GLY A 157 2.64 11.41 3.60
C GLY A 157 2.23 10.08 2.97
N ALA A 158 3.08 9.05 2.97
CA ALA A 158 2.67 7.72 2.51
C ALA A 158 1.65 7.12 3.47
N VAL A 159 0.49 6.78 2.93
CA VAL A 159 -0.63 6.21 3.70
C VAL A 159 -0.49 4.70 3.79
N PHE A 160 -0.64 4.17 5.00
CA PHE A 160 -0.64 2.75 5.30
C PHE A 160 -1.61 2.43 6.44
N ALA A 161 -1.97 1.16 6.55
CA ALA A 161 -2.73 0.64 7.68
C ALA A 161 -1.87 -0.30 8.52
N ILE A 162 -2.20 -0.41 9.79
CA ILE A 162 -1.69 -1.46 10.68
C ILE A 162 -2.81 -2.41 11.03
N LEU A 163 -2.48 -3.69 11.22
CA LEU A 163 -3.44 -4.72 11.61
C LEU A 163 -2.82 -5.69 12.61
N ALA A 164 -3.40 -5.74 13.82
CA ALA A 164 -3.20 -6.82 14.76
C ALA A 164 -4.26 -7.89 14.48
N SER A 165 -3.90 -8.91 13.70
CA SER A 165 -4.82 -9.95 13.27
C SER A 165 -5.32 -10.82 14.43
N SER A 166 -6.61 -11.15 14.45
CA SER A 166 -7.20 -12.05 15.45
C SER A 166 -7.08 -13.53 15.07
N SER A 167 -6.72 -13.85 13.83
CA SER A 167 -6.59 -15.22 13.33
C SER A 167 -5.15 -15.67 13.07
N GLY A 168 -4.19 -14.79 13.33
CA GLY A 168 -2.81 -14.92 12.86
C GLY A 168 -2.60 -14.29 11.49
N ASP A 169 -1.35 -14.16 11.10
CA ASP A 169 -0.92 -13.60 9.83
C ASP A 169 -0.75 -14.71 8.79
N PRO A 170 -0.89 -14.42 7.48
CA PRO A 170 -0.57 -15.37 6.42
C PRO A 170 0.88 -15.86 6.53
N ALA A 171 1.11 -17.15 6.31
CA ALA A 171 2.45 -17.76 6.35
C ALA A 171 3.39 -17.16 5.29
N ASP A 172 4.71 -17.26 5.54
CA ASP A 172 5.76 -16.82 4.61
C ASP A 172 5.93 -17.85 3.47
N LEU A 173 5.00 -17.81 2.52
CA LEU A 173 5.00 -18.66 1.33
C LEU A 173 5.22 -17.79 0.09
N LEU A 174 5.85 -18.39 -0.92
CA LEU A 174 5.95 -17.74 -2.23
C LEU A 174 4.55 -17.57 -2.84
N ALA A 175 4.18 -16.35 -3.15
CA ALA A 175 2.90 -16.03 -3.77
C ALA A 175 2.72 -16.75 -5.12
N ALA A 176 1.54 -17.24 -5.41
CA ALA A 176 1.19 -17.78 -6.72
C ALA A 176 0.97 -16.64 -7.74
N PRO A 177 1.06 -16.92 -9.06
CA PRO A 177 0.63 -15.95 -10.07
C PRO A 177 -0.81 -15.46 -9.82
N GLY A 178 -0.99 -14.14 -9.81
CA GLY A 178 -2.25 -13.49 -9.45
C GLY A 178 -2.37 -13.14 -7.96
N GLU A 179 -1.43 -13.49 -7.12
CA GLU A 179 -1.33 -13.05 -5.72
C GLU A 179 -0.33 -11.91 -5.57
N TRP A 180 -0.43 -11.17 -4.47
CA TRP A 180 0.51 -10.12 -4.12
C TRP A 180 1.83 -10.73 -3.62
N ILE A 181 2.95 -10.25 -4.16
CA ILE A 181 4.27 -10.83 -3.86
C ILE A 181 5.22 -9.85 -3.20
N TRP A 182 5.11 -8.57 -3.47
CA TRP A 182 6.03 -7.55 -2.98
C TRP A 182 5.34 -6.22 -2.73
N SER A 183 5.92 -5.41 -1.84
CA SER A 183 5.50 -4.03 -1.60
C SER A 183 6.72 -3.12 -1.52
N SER A 184 6.66 -1.99 -2.20
CA SER A 184 7.71 -0.97 -2.19
C SER A 184 7.16 0.35 -1.69
N LEU A 185 7.85 0.99 -0.77
CA LEU A 185 7.65 2.38 -0.46
C LEU A 185 8.44 3.22 -1.48
N ILE A 186 7.77 4.10 -2.16
CA ILE A 186 8.39 5.06 -3.07
C ILE A 186 8.47 6.39 -2.34
N ALA A 187 9.68 6.85 -2.01
CA ALA A 187 9.97 7.90 -1.05
C ALA A 187 10.82 9.03 -1.64
N HIS A 188 10.64 10.26 -1.14
CA HIS A 188 11.53 11.38 -1.49
C HIS A 188 12.89 11.26 -0.80
N GLU A 189 12.88 10.82 0.44
CA GLU A 189 14.07 10.65 1.28
C GLU A 189 14.09 9.21 1.83
N PRO A 190 14.56 8.23 1.05
CA PRO A 190 14.49 6.81 1.39
C PRO A 190 15.06 6.47 2.76
N ASP A 191 16.22 7.02 3.15
CA ASP A 191 16.84 6.81 4.46
C ASP A 191 15.96 7.32 5.61
N THR A 192 15.35 8.49 5.44
CA THR A 192 14.47 9.09 6.46
C THR A 192 13.22 8.24 6.66
N ASP A 193 12.62 7.76 5.56
CA ASP A 193 11.46 6.88 5.64
C ASP A 193 11.83 5.49 6.19
N ALA A 194 12.93 4.90 5.75
CA ALA A 194 13.41 3.62 6.29
C ALA A 194 13.62 3.71 7.82
N ALA A 195 14.20 4.81 8.32
CA ALA A 195 14.38 5.03 9.76
C ALA A 195 13.05 5.15 10.52
N PHE A 196 12.02 5.78 9.91
CA PHE A 196 10.68 5.80 10.49
C PHE A 196 10.11 4.38 10.61
N TYR A 197 10.10 3.61 9.51
CA TYR A 197 9.57 2.24 9.51
C TYR A 197 10.38 1.30 10.42
N GLN A 198 11.71 1.45 10.47
CA GLN A 198 12.57 0.75 11.44
C GLN A 198 12.13 1.04 12.88
N SER A 199 11.92 2.30 13.22
CA SER A 199 11.56 2.72 14.59
C SER A 199 10.16 2.22 15.00
N VAL A 200 9.23 2.10 14.04
CA VAL A 200 7.83 1.72 14.31
C VAL A 200 7.64 0.20 14.31
N PHE A 201 8.26 -0.51 13.36
CA PHE A 201 8.02 -1.94 13.15
C PHE A 201 9.20 -2.83 13.53
N GLY A 202 10.36 -2.24 13.88
CA GLY A 202 11.56 -2.99 14.26
C GLY A 202 12.28 -3.62 13.07
N TYR A 203 12.14 -3.06 11.88
CA TYR A 203 12.86 -3.56 10.71
C TYR A 203 14.38 -3.46 10.86
N GLU A 204 15.07 -4.45 10.36
CA GLU A 204 16.45 -4.31 9.95
C GLU A 204 16.47 -3.71 8.54
N VAL A 205 17.38 -2.75 8.30
CA VAL A 205 17.49 -2.03 7.04
C VAL A 205 18.81 -2.42 6.37
N PHE A 206 18.70 -2.93 5.15
CA PHE A 206 19.85 -3.31 4.32
C PHE A 206 19.93 -2.41 3.10
N ASP A 207 21.09 -1.82 2.86
CA ASP A 207 21.37 -1.13 1.61
C ASP A 207 21.64 -2.15 0.52
N SER A 208 20.78 -2.19 -0.47
CA SER A 208 20.86 -3.06 -1.64
C SER A 208 21.10 -2.29 -2.93
N THR A 209 21.56 -1.02 -2.82
CA THR A 209 21.88 -0.17 -3.95
C THR A 209 23.07 -0.73 -4.69
N GLN A 210 22.94 -0.95 -6.01
CA GLN A 210 24.07 -1.41 -6.83
C GLN A 210 24.96 -0.20 -7.23
N GLU A 211 26.27 -0.41 -7.36
CA GLU A 211 27.23 0.64 -7.76
C GLU A 211 26.87 1.33 -9.09
N SER A 212 26.13 0.65 -9.96
CA SER A 212 25.62 1.20 -11.23
C SER A 212 24.36 2.03 -11.11
N GLU A 213 23.72 2.07 -9.93
CA GLU A 213 22.46 2.76 -9.70
C GLU A 213 22.70 4.17 -9.17
N SER A 214 21.94 5.11 -9.69
CA SER A 214 21.95 6.51 -9.24
C SER A 214 20.94 6.78 -8.10
N THR A 215 20.16 5.80 -7.71
CA THR A 215 19.08 5.93 -6.72
C THR A 215 19.19 4.85 -5.65
N GLU A 216 18.93 5.24 -4.41
CA GLU A 216 18.93 4.34 -3.24
C GLU A 216 17.86 3.26 -3.33
N HIS A 217 18.25 2.07 -2.91
CA HIS A 217 17.35 0.93 -2.78
C HIS A 217 17.61 0.22 -1.45
N LEU A 218 16.70 0.39 -0.51
CA LEU A 218 16.80 -0.20 0.81
C LEU A 218 15.82 -1.36 0.96
N ILE A 219 16.22 -2.41 1.64
CA ILE A 219 15.39 -3.55 2.00
C ILE A 219 15.03 -3.45 3.49
N LEU A 220 13.76 -3.58 3.79
CA LEU A 220 13.22 -3.70 5.15
C LEU A 220 12.99 -5.17 5.45
N ALA A 221 13.59 -5.70 6.51
CA ALA A 221 13.50 -7.12 6.89
C ALA A 221 13.10 -7.29 8.36
N THR A 222 12.39 -8.38 8.66
CA THR A 222 12.12 -8.89 10.02
C THR A 222 12.15 -10.41 10.00
N ASP A 223 12.60 -11.04 11.11
CA ASP A 223 12.61 -12.50 11.26
C ASP A 223 13.35 -13.21 10.10
N ASP A 224 14.48 -12.66 9.66
CA ASP A 224 15.29 -13.16 8.53
C ASP A 224 14.55 -13.16 7.15
N TYR A 225 13.43 -12.43 7.04
CA TYR A 225 12.70 -12.27 5.78
C TYR A 225 12.71 -10.83 5.31
N ALA A 226 12.99 -10.62 4.02
CA ALA A 226 12.72 -9.34 3.36
C ALA A 226 11.21 -9.12 3.30
N ARG A 227 10.74 -7.98 3.82
CA ARG A 227 9.31 -7.64 3.95
C ARG A 227 8.85 -6.62 2.93
N ALA A 228 9.72 -5.68 2.61
CA ALA A 228 9.43 -4.59 1.67
C ALA A 228 10.74 -3.94 1.20
N SER A 229 10.64 -3.05 0.22
CA SER A 229 11.73 -2.16 -0.15
C SER A 229 11.35 -0.69 0.00
N VAL A 230 12.36 0.17 0.15
CA VAL A 230 12.23 1.62 0.03
C VAL A 230 13.06 2.06 -1.17
N ASN A 231 12.44 2.77 -2.09
CA ASN A 231 13.05 3.24 -3.33
C ASN A 231 12.87 4.74 -3.46
N ALA A 232 13.86 5.42 -4.05
CA ALA A 232 13.74 6.83 -4.34
C ALA A 232 12.61 7.10 -5.35
N LEU A 233 11.83 8.15 -5.07
CA LEU A 233 10.85 8.67 -6.02
C LEU A 233 11.59 9.29 -7.20
N PRO A 234 11.31 8.90 -8.46
CA PRO A 234 11.92 9.55 -9.61
C PRO A 234 11.59 11.05 -9.66
N ASP A 235 12.60 11.88 -10.03
CA ASP A 235 12.47 13.34 -10.09
C ASP A 235 11.38 13.83 -11.05
N ASP A 236 11.09 13.06 -12.09
CA ASP A 236 10.08 13.33 -13.11
C ASP A 236 8.69 12.73 -12.74
N SER A 237 8.56 12.15 -11.54
CA SER A 237 7.32 11.53 -11.12
C SER A 237 6.16 12.53 -11.08
N ALA A 238 5.04 12.17 -11.70
CA ALA A 238 3.80 12.92 -11.60
C ALA A 238 3.22 12.88 -10.17
N ARG A 239 3.59 11.88 -9.36
CA ARG A 239 3.25 11.78 -7.95
C ARG A 239 4.32 12.50 -7.12
N ARG A 240 3.87 13.49 -6.36
CA ARG A 240 4.74 14.35 -5.55
C ARG A 240 4.82 13.93 -4.08
N HIS A 241 4.24 12.80 -3.71
CA HIS A 241 4.17 12.32 -2.33
C HIS A 241 4.66 10.89 -2.24
N ALA A 242 5.33 10.57 -1.17
CA ALA A 242 5.68 9.19 -0.83
C ALA A 242 4.41 8.31 -0.84
N HIS A 243 4.54 7.07 -1.31
CA HIS A 243 3.41 6.15 -1.40
C HIS A 243 3.85 4.70 -1.46
N TRP A 244 3.00 3.82 -0.98
CA TRP A 244 3.16 2.38 -1.14
C TRP A 244 2.70 1.93 -2.53
N LEU A 245 3.51 1.10 -3.17
CA LEU A 245 3.24 0.43 -4.44
C LEU A 245 3.32 -1.08 -4.23
N ASN A 246 2.23 -1.79 -4.50
CA ASN A 246 2.14 -3.22 -4.29
C ASN A 246 2.21 -3.96 -5.63
N PHE A 247 2.94 -5.07 -5.66
CA PHE A 247 3.22 -5.85 -6.87
C PHE A 247 2.51 -7.19 -6.82
N ALA A 248 1.74 -7.50 -7.85
CA ALA A 248 1.19 -8.83 -8.08
C ALA A 248 2.18 -9.70 -8.86
N ARG A 249 2.33 -10.96 -8.47
CA ARG A 249 3.10 -11.92 -9.24
C ARG A 249 2.38 -12.26 -10.54
N VAL A 250 3.11 -12.25 -11.64
CA VAL A 250 2.63 -12.63 -12.97
C VAL A 250 3.62 -13.56 -13.66
N THR A 251 3.17 -14.27 -14.67
CA THR A 251 4.02 -15.17 -15.46
C THR A 251 4.58 -14.52 -16.72
N ASP A 252 3.95 -13.42 -17.18
CA ASP A 252 4.33 -12.70 -18.40
C ASP A 252 3.87 -11.24 -18.26
N THR A 253 4.82 -10.36 -18.01
CA THR A 253 4.54 -8.93 -17.75
C THR A 253 4.05 -8.21 -19.00
N GLU A 254 4.57 -8.55 -20.20
CA GLU A 254 4.10 -7.96 -21.46
C GLU A 254 2.66 -8.34 -21.77
N GLN A 255 2.33 -9.63 -21.62
CA GLN A 255 0.96 -10.09 -21.83
C GLN A 255 0.00 -9.42 -20.85
N MET A 256 0.40 -9.29 -19.57
CA MET A 256 -0.44 -8.70 -18.54
C MET A 256 -0.61 -7.20 -18.72
N THR A 257 0.40 -6.44 -19.15
CA THR A 257 0.25 -5.02 -19.49
C THR A 257 -0.68 -4.81 -20.67
N ALA A 258 -0.58 -5.63 -21.71
CA ALA A 258 -1.53 -5.60 -22.82
C ALA A 258 -2.97 -5.91 -22.35
N ARG A 259 -3.12 -6.85 -21.40
CA ARG A 259 -4.42 -7.18 -20.81
C ARG A 259 -4.99 -6.04 -19.97
N VAL A 260 -4.16 -5.34 -19.20
CA VAL A 260 -4.55 -4.12 -18.47
C VAL A 260 -5.16 -3.09 -19.40
N GLN A 261 -4.50 -2.80 -20.53
CA GLN A 261 -5.02 -1.84 -21.53
C GLN A 261 -6.36 -2.29 -22.13
N GLN A 262 -6.50 -3.58 -22.47
CA GLN A 262 -7.76 -4.14 -22.99
C GLN A 262 -8.93 -4.00 -22.00
N LEU A 263 -8.63 -4.03 -20.70
CA LEU A 263 -9.61 -3.88 -19.63
C LEU A 263 -9.86 -2.41 -19.23
N GLY A 264 -9.26 -1.45 -19.95
CA GLY A 264 -9.46 -0.02 -19.73
C GLY A 264 -8.50 0.60 -18.69
N GLY A 265 -7.47 -0.12 -18.27
CA GLY A 265 -6.39 0.41 -17.44
C GLY A 265 -5.30 1.10 -18.26
N GLN A 266 -4.24 1.54 -17.59
CA GLN A 266 -3.14 2.28 -18.18
C GLN A 266 -1.79 1.65 -17.80
N VAL A 267 -0.81 1.72 -18.70
CA VAL A 267 0.59 1.40 -18.41
C VAL A 267 1.28 2.69 -17.98
N LEU A 268 1.81 2.71 -16.78
CA LEU A 268 2.54 3.86 -16.21
C LEU A 268 4.05 3.71 -16.38
N VAL A 269 4.56 2.47 -16.27
CA VAL A 269 5.95 2.10 -16.56
C VAL A 269 5.90 0.83 -17.40
N GLU A 270 6.44 0.90 -18.60
CA GLU A 270 6.51 -0.23 -19.51
C GLU A 270 7.33 -1.40 -18.93
N PRO A 271 7.06 -2.64 -19.36
CA PRO A 271 7.82 -3.80 -18.94
C PRO A 271 9.33 -3.61 -19.14
N ARG A 272 10.08 -3.82 -18.08
CA ARG A 272 11.55 -3.76 -18.09
C ARG A 272 12.13 -4.84 -17.20
N VAL A 273 13.34 -5.27 -17.49
CA VAL A 273 14.09 -6.19 -16.62
C VAL A 273 14.38 -5.47 -15.30
N ASP A 274 14.08 -6.12 -14.19
CA ASP A 274 14.42 -5.63 -12.86
C ASP A 274 15.86 -6.03 -12.49
N ARG A 275 16.33 -5.59 -11.33
CA ARG A 275 17.67 -5.90 -10.81
C ARG A 275 17.90 -7.40 -10.54
N HIS A 276 16.84 -8.17 -10.42
CA HIS A 276 16.88 -9.61 -10.13
C HIS A 276 16.69 -10.46 -11.40
N GLY A 277 16.66 -9.86 -12.58
CA GLY A 277 16.52 -10.56 -13.86
C GLY A 277 15.10 -10.97 -14.23
N GLY A 278 14.11 -10.69 -13.37
CA GLY A 278 12.70 -10.76 -13.71
C GLY A 278 12.25 -9.53 -14.50
N LYS A 279 11.00 -9.49 -14.92
CA LYS A 279 10.42 -8.29 -15.52
C LYS A 279 9.45 -7.63 -14.56
N VAL A 280 9.48 -6.30 -14.57
CA VAL A 280 8.59 -5.47 -13.76
C VAL A 280 7.92 -4.42 -14.64
N ALA A 281 6.65 -4.14 -14.36
CA ALA A 281 5.90 -3.03 -14.92
C ALA A 281 5.06 -2.34 -13.84
N VAL A 282 4.69 -1.09 -14.05
CA VAL A 282 3.73 -0.38 -13.21
C VAL A 282 2.54 0.01 -14.07
N VAL A 283 1.37 -0.31 -13.59
CA VAL A 283 0.12 -0.08 -14.28
C VAL A 283 -0.89 0.60 -13.34
N ALA A 284 -1.97 1.12 -13.91
CA ALA A 284 -3.12 1.58 -13.14
C ALA A 284 -4.38 0.89 -13.65
N ASP A 285 -5.33 0.65 -12.76
CA ASP A 285 -6.64 0.16 -13.13
C ASP A 285 -7.47 1.24 -13.86
N PHE A 286 -8.68 0.90 -14.28
CA PHE A 286 -9.63 1.80 -14.98
C PHE A 286 -9.93 3.08 -14.17
N SER A 287 -9.74 3.09 -12.85
CA SER A 287 -10.00 4.22 -11.97
C SER A 287 -8.75 5.05 -11.66
N GLY A 288 -7.57 4.58 -12.08
CA GLY A 288 -6.27 5.20 -11.85
C GLY A 288 -5.53 4.70 -10.61
N ALA A 289 -6.00 3.63 -9.94
CA ALA A 289 -5.30 3.01 -8.83
C ALA A 289 -4.05 2.26 -9.33
N PRO A 290 -2.83 2.68 -8.93
CA PRO A 290 -1.60 2.07 -9.42
C PRO A 290 -1.26 0.78 -8.68
N PHE A 291 -0.65 -0.16 -9.41
CA PHE A 291 -0.03 -1.37 -8.86
C PHE A 291 1.07 -1.87 -9.79
N GLY A 292 1.94 -2.70 -9.25
CA GLY A 292 3.02 -3.32 -10.00
C GLY A 292 2.64 -4.71 -10.51
N LEU A 293 3.27 -5.13 -11.60
CA LEU A 293 3.30 -6.49 -12.13
C LEU A 293 4.74 -6.97 -12.04
N LEU A 294 4.98 -8.15 -11.50
CA LEU A 294 6.34 -8.69 -11.29
C LEU A 294 6.42 -10.16 -11.71
N GLU A 295 7.32 -10.45 -12.66
CA GLU A 295 7.76 -11.80 -12.94
C GLU A 295 8.81 -12.20 -11.90
N TRP A 296 8.48 -13.17 -11.07
CA TRP A 296 9.38 -13.66 -10.05
C TRP A 296 10.19 -14.84 -10.61
N VAL A 297 11.51 -14.70 -10.68
CA VAL A 297 12.42 -15.76 -11.11
C VAL A 297 12.75 -16.65 -9.92
N GLU A 298 12.38 -17.94 -10.00
CA GLU A 298 12.67 -18.91 -8.94
C GLU A 298 14.18 -19.18 -8.85
N GLY A 299 14.73 -19.12 -7.66
CA GLY A 299 16.16 -19.32 -7.39
C GLY A 299 16.86 -18.13 -6.74
N GLN A 300 16.31 -16.93 -6.83
CA GLN A 300 16.92 -15.70 -6.30
C GLN A 300 16.64 -15.45 -4.80
N SER A 301 15.63 -16.10 -4.23
CA SER A 301 15.29 -15.95 -2.80
C SER A 301 16.40 -16.41 -1.84
N LYS A 302 17.42 -17.15 -2.30
CA LYS A 302 18.56 -17.58 -1.48
C LYS A 302 19.76 -16.63 -1.57
N GLU A 303 19.89 -15.83 -2.62
CA GLU A 303 21.01 -14.90 -2.79
C GLU A 303 20.71 -13.50 -2.20
N ALA A 304 19.46 -13.10 -2.12
CA ALA A 304 19.08 -11.84 -1.49
C ALA A 304 19.18 -11.85 0.05
N MET A 305 19.49 -13.02 0.65
CA MET A 305 19.63 -13.22 2.10
C MET A 305 21.05 -13.61 2.52
N GLN A 306 22.05 -13.50 1.64
CA GLN A 306 23.48 -13.67 1.94
C GLN A 306 24.22 -12.34 1.75
#